data_f715c8b10cfed53240ffa62f6b065982
#
_entry.id   f715c8b10cfed53240ffa62f6b065982
#
_cell.length_a   1.000
_cell.length_b   1.000
_cell.length_c   1.000
_cell.angle_alpha   90.00
_cell.angle_beta   90.00
_cell.angle_gamma   90.00
#
_symmetry.space_group_name_H-M   'P 1'
#
loop_
_entity.id
_entity.type
_entity.pdbx_description
1 polymer ?
#
loop_
_entity_poly.entity_id
_entity_poly.type
_entity_poly.pdbx_seq_one_letter_code
_entity_poly.pdbx_strand_id
1 'polypeptide(L)'
;MSIAKGRGYLNHNDRSIDRVSEKSWDPESSRKNVICRNIPIQDAYNQIFGKALSEYNQRQIDVNHPERQIKNYYDHISRSKQEKPFYEFVVAFGNMNDKDTEIYPVLQRCLDEYITNFDERNPNFKVFQKIVHLDEKGIDHAHLDFIPVSTHNKRGLSVKNSFRGALKEMGYTGKTAFLDWRQSEEKYMAEILERHGLEFERGSGRDEHLNVRQYQAEAREINRLAQQKLKNMELPSIPEPEIKTNPITKSESVKLSKAEFDKIKQVIDYQQTQITSLEAQKSDLSAKLKNVELKLDTARKKPYMRENETLTQELKKRK
;
A
#
# COMPACT_ATOMS: atom_id res chain seq x y z
N MET A 1 -2.40 9.69 5.24
CA MET A 1 -2.66 9.48 3.80
C MET A 1 -1.38 9.23 3.03
N SER A 2 -1.45 8.44 1.96
CA SER A 2 -0.30 8.18 1.09
C SER A 2 -0.73 7.88 -0.34
N ILE A 3 0.07 8.34 -1.30
CA ILE A 3 0.03 7.92 -2.69
C ILE A 3 1.44 7.45 -3.09
N ALA A 4 1.58 6.19 -3.40
CA ALA A 4 2.87 5.56 -3.69
C ALA A 4 2.86 4.89 -5.06
N LYS A 5 4.04 4.78 -5.70
CA LYS A 5 4.20 3.94 -6.89
C LYS A 5 4.10 2.48 -6.51
N GLY A 6 3.16 1.76 -7.10
CA GLY A 6 3.05 0.32 -6.98
C GLY A 6 4.03 -0.43 -7.87
N ARG A 7 4.04 -1.75 -7.72
CA ARG A 7 4.93 -2.67 -8.49
C ARG A 7 4.31 -3.13 -9.80
N GLY A 8 3.00 -2.93 -9.99
CA GLY A 8 2.27 -3.33 -11.19
C GLY A 8 2.05 -4.83 -11.31
N TYR A 9 1.70 -5.49 -10.23
CA TYR A 9 1.36 -6.92 -10.22
C TYR A 9 -0.15 -7.12 -10.36
N LEU A 10 -0.68 -7.03 -11.57
CA LEU A 10 -2.11 -7.11 -11.87
C LEU A 10 -2.79 -8.34 -11.25
N ASN A 11 -2.13 -9.50 -11.34
CA ASN A 11 -2.66 -10.75 -10.78
C ASN A 11 -2.63 -10.80 -9.25
N HIS A 12 -1.80 -9.98 -8.59
CA HIS A 12 -1.87 -9.77 -7.15
C HIS A 12 -3.07 -8.90 -6.81
N ASN A 13 -3.32 -7.86 -7.60
CA ASN A 13 -4.38 -6.92 -7.32
C ASN A 13 -5.77 -7.58 -7.44
N ASP A 14 -6.00 -8.41 -8.47
CA ASP A 14 -7.27 -9.12 -8.67
C ASP A 14 -7.33 -10.51 -8.03
N ARG A 15 -6.27 -10.90 -7.28
CA ARG A 15 -6.17 -12.21 -6.63
C ARG A 15 -6.25 -13.41 -7.59
N SER A 16 -6.00 -13.23 -8.88
CA SER A 16 -6.07 -14.30 -9.89
C SER A 16 -4.91 -15.30 -9.82
N ILE A 17 -3.78 -14.93 -9.21
CA ILE A 17 -2.65 -15.84 -8.94
C ILE A 17 -2.51 -16.05 -7.44
N ASP A 18 -2.72 -17.28 -7.01
CA ASP A 18 -2.49 -17.74 -5.66
C ASP A 18 -1.01 -18.15 -5.47
N ARG A 19 -0.11 -17.20 -5.28
CA ARG A 19 1.28 -17.48 -4.87
C ARG A 19 1.30 -17.69 -3.37
N VAL A 20 1.19 -18.94 -2.96
CA VAL A 20 1.19 -19.39 -1.55
C VAL A 20 2.38 -18.85 -0.74
N SER A 21 3.49 -18.52 -1.38
CA SER A 21 4.72 -18.01 -0.73
C SER A 21 4.68 -16.53 -0.36
N GLU A 22 3.72 -15.75 -0.89
CA GLU A 22 3.65 -14.29 -0.71
C GLU A 22 2.35 -13.81 -0.05
N LYS A 23 1.55 -14.72 0.52
CA LYS A 23 0.24 -14.35 1.11
C LYS A 23 0.40 -13.40 2.29
N SER A 24 0.25 -12.12 2.01
CA SER A 24 0.05 -11.08 3.02
C SER A 24 -1.43 -10.83 3.31
N TRP A 25 -2.34 -11.52 2.64
CA TRP A 25 -3.78 -11.39 2.76
C TRP A 25 -4.45 -12.66 3.27
N ASP A 26 -5.68 -12.50 3.77
CA ASP A 26 -6.55 -13.59 4.19
C ASP A 26 -7.47 -14.00 3.03
N PRO A 27 -7.42 -15.25 2.53
CA PRO A 27 -8.23 -15.71 1.41
C PRO A 27 -9.74 -15.66 1.65
N GLU A 28 -10.20 -15.81 2.88
CA GLU A 28 -11.62 -15.71 3.21
C GLU A 28 -12.10 -14.25 3.15
N SER A 29 -11.23 -13.34 3.56
CA SER A 29 -11.48 -11.90 3.50
C SER A 29 -11.33 -11.32 2.08
N SER A 30 -10.64 -12.02 1.14
CA SER A 30 -10.47 -11.54 -0.24
C SER A 30 -11.78 -11.33 -0.99
N ARG A 31 -12.86 -12.01 -0.56
CA ARG A 31 -14.21 -11.79 -1.09
C ARG A 31 -14.78 -10.41 -0.75
N LYS A 32 -14.18 -9.71 0.22
CA LYS A 32 -14.59 -8.35 0.63
C LYS A 32 -13.91 -7.27 -0.22
N ASN A 33 -12.87 -7.62 -0.98
CA ASN A 33 -12.19 -6.67 -1.87
C ASN A 33 -13.19 -6.10 -2.87
N VAL A 34 -13.09 -4.80 -3.11
CA VAL A 34 -14.01 -4.09 -4.01
C VAL A 34 -13.34 -3.93 -5.37
N ILE A 35 -13.87 -4.63 -6.37
CA ILE A 35 -13.43 -4.51 -7.76
C ILE A 35 -14.28 -3.43 -8.43
N CYS A 36 -13.76 -2.19 -8.48
CA CYS A 36 -14.44 -1.09 -9.16
C CYS A 36 -14.29 -1.16 -10.69
N ARG A 37 -13.16 -1.66 -11.16
CA ARG A 37 -12.83 -1.86 -12.58
C ARG A 37 -11.77 -2.95 -12.72
N ASN A 38 -11.93 -3.85 -13.70
CA ASN A 38 -10.91 -4.84 -14.04
C ASN A 38 -11.04 -5.20 -15.53
N ILE A 39 -10.36 -4.43 -16.39
CA ILE A 39 -10.34 -4.65 -17.84
C ILE A 39 -8.98 -5.29 -18.18
N PRO A 40 -8.95 -6.41 -18.93
CA PRO A 40 -7.69 -6.96 -19.41
C PRO A 40 -6.86 -5.90 -20.14
N ILE A 41 -5.57 -5.81 -19.83
CA ILE A 41 -4.71 -4.72 -20.33
C ILE A 41 -4.66 -4.66 -21.86
N GLN A 42 -4.71 -5.80 -22.55
CA GLN A 42 -4.72 -5.82 -24.01
C GLN A 42 -6.00 -5.22 -24.58
N ASP A 43 -7.15 -5.48 -23.95
CA ASP A 43 -8.43 -4.90 -24.34
C ASP A 43 -8.43 -3.39 -24.09
N ALA A 44 -7.88 -2.94 -22.97
CA ALA A 44 -7.70 -1.52 -22.69
C ALA A 44 -6.81 -0.84 -23.76
N TYR A 45 -5.71 -1.48 -24.16
CA TYR A 45 -4.87 -0.99 -25.25
C TYR A 45 -5.60 -0.89 -26.58
N ASN A 46 -6.39 -1.90 -26.94
CA ASN A 46 -7.18 -1.89 -28.16
C ASN A 46 -8.23 -0.77 -28.16
N GLN A 47 -8.91 -0.57 -27.04
CA GLN A 47 -9.91 0.50 -26.89
C GLN A 47 -9.29 1.89 -27.00
N ILE A 48 -8.12 2.10 -26.36
CA ILE A 48 -7.47 3.42 -26.31
C ILE A 48 -6.74 3.75 -27.60
N PHE A 49 -6.00 2.80 -28.17
CA PHE A 49 -5.03 3.05 -29.25
C PHE A 49 -5.44 2.45 -30.60
N GLY A 50 -6.45 1.59 -30.66
CA GLY A 50 -6.77 0.82 -31.86
C GLY A 50 -6.99 1.69 -33.10
N LYS A 51 -7.75 2.79 -32.96
CA LYS A 51 -7.98 3.74 -34.06
C LYS A 51 -6.66 4.41 -34.52
N ALA A 52 -5.89 4.96 -33.58
CA ALA A 52 -4.64 5.62 -33.89
C ALA A 52 -3.59 4.67 -34.50
N LEU A 53 -3.60 3.40 -34.08
CA LEU A 53 -2.76 2.34 -34.62
C LEU A 53 -3.12 2.02 -36.08
N SER A 54 -4.42 1.87 -36.37
CA SER A 54 -4.89 1.63 -37.74
C SER A 54 -4.52 2.78 -38.68
N GLU A 55 -4.75 4.02 -38.24
CA GLU A 55 -4.38 5.23 -38.98
C GLU A 55 -2.86 5.33 -39.21
N TYR A 56 -2.06 4.98 -38.21
CA TYR A 56 -0.61 4.93 -38.34
C TYR A 56 -0.17 3.86 -39.36
N ASN A 57 -0.68 2.66 -39.26
CA ASN A 57 -0.33 1.56 -40.14
C ASN A 57 -0.71 1.84 -41.59
N GLN A 58 -1.89 2.43 -41.82
CA GLN A 58 -2.31 2.84 -43.18
C GLN A 58 -1.34 3.89 -43.74
N ARG A 59 -0.96 4.90 -42.98
CA ARG A 59 0.02 5.89 -43.43
C ARG A 59 1.36 5.26 -43.79
N GLN A 60 1.81 4.20 -43.08
CA GLN A 60 3.06 3.52 -43.43
C GLN A 60 2.94 2.80 -44.79
N ILE A 61 1.77 2.23 -45.12
CA ILE A 61 1.52 1.65 -46.44
C ILE A 61 1.54 2.75 -47.52
N ASP A 62 0.81 3.83 -47.28
CA ASP A 62 0.65 4.93 -48.23
C ASP A 62 2.01 5.60 -48.62
N VAL A 63 2.99 5.60 -47.68
CA VAL A 63 4.34 6.13 -47.92
C VAL A 63 5.34 5.05 -48.34
N ASN A 64 4.86 3.85 -48.72
CA ASN A 64 5.66 2.70 -49.15
C ASN A 64 6.68 2.20 -48.12
N HIS A 65 6.29 2.20 -46.84
CA HIS A 65 7.05 1.68 -45.72
C HIS A 65 6.25 0.64 -44.89
N PRO A 66 5.70 -0.43 -45.48
CA PRO A 66 4.87 -1.42 -44.78
C PRO A 66 5.61 -2.15 -43.66
N GLU A 67 6.95 -2.23 -43.71
CA GLU A 67 7.80 -2.81 -42.68
C GLU A 67 7.76 -2.07 -41.36
N ARG A 68 7.28 -0.80 -41.32
CA ARG A 68 7.13 0.03 -40.13
C ARG A 68 5.78 -0.12 -39.43
N GLN A 69 4.91 -0.97 -39.96
CA GLN A 69 3.64 -1.26 -39.32
C GLN A 69 3.84 -1.91 -37.95
N ILE A 70 2.99 -1.55 -37.02
CA ILE A 70 2.97 -2.13 -35.67
C ILE A 70 1.78 -3.10 -35.61
N LYS A 71 2.05 -4.39 -35.39
CA LYS A 71 1.01 -5.43 -35.33
C LYS A 71 0.22 -5.39 -34.02
N ASN A 72 0.91 -5.22 -32.91
CA ASN A 72 0.34 -5.14 -31.56
C ASN A 72 1.03 -4.00 -30.81
N TYR A 73 0.25 -3.00 -30.40
CA TYR A 73 0.84 -1.82 -29.75
C TYR A 73 1.23 -2.10 -28.30
N TYR A 74 0.51 -2.98 -27.56
CA TYR A 74 0.92 -3.41 -26.23
C TYR A 74 2.28 -4.10 -26.25
N ASP A 75 2.49 -5.05 -27.16
CA ASP A 75 3.77 -5.75 -27.33
C ASP A 75 4.88 -4.79 -27.73
N HIS A 76 4.57 -3.81 -28.59
CA HIS A 76 5.51 -2.78 -29.01
C HIS A 76 6.01 -1.95 -27.80
N ILE A 77 5.09 -1.49 -26.94
CA ILE A 77 5.44 -0.74 -25.73
C ILE A 77 6.12 -1.63 -24.69
N SER A 78 5.71 -2.88 -24.52
CA SER A 78 6.32 -3.81 -23.55
C SER A 78 7.81 -4.07 -23.84
N ARG A 79 8.23 -3.94 -25.08
CA ARG A 79 9.64 -4.05 -25.51
C ARG A 79 10.38 -2.72 -25.48
N SER A 80 9.70 -1.62 -25.22
CA SER A 80 10.29 -0.29 -25.16
C SER A 80 11.20 -0.15 -23.94
N LYS A 81 12.33 0.54 -24.11
CA LYS A 81 13.21 0.93 -23.00
C LYS A 81 12.82 2.27 -22.37
N GLN A 82 11.95 3.04 -23.04
CA GLN A 82 11.58 4.41 -22.64
C GLN A 82 10.22 4.49 -21.95
N GLU A 83 9.25 3.70 -22.42
CA GLU A 83 7.89 3.71 -21.88
C GLU A 83 7.55 2.37 -21.25
N LYS A 84 6.72 2.41 -20.20
CA LYS A 84 6.14 1.22 -19.58
C LYS A 84 4.73 1.01 -20.09
N PRO A 85 4.26 -0.24 -20.24
CA PRO A 85 2.88 -0.51 -20.68
C PRO A 85 1.83 0.17 -19.80
N PHE A 86 2.07 0.20 -18.50
CA PHE A 86 1.18 0.83 -17.53
C PHE A 86 1.96 1.24 -16.26
N TYR A 87 1.30 1.96 -15.41
CA TYR A 87 1.78 2.38 -14.09
C TYR A 87 0.72 2.06 -13.05
N GLU A 88 1.16 1.88 -11.83
CA GLU A 88 0.31 1.65 -10.66
C GLU A 88 0.55 2.74 -9.63
N PHE A 89 -0.55 3.22 -9.04
CA PHE A 89 -0.51 3.93 -7.77
C PHE A 89 -1.26 3.15 -6.71
N VAL A 90 -0.68 3.10 -5.52
CA VAL A 90 -1.32 2.58 -4.31
C VAL A 90 -1.69 3.77 -3.44
N VAL A 91 -2.96 3.88 -3.09
CA VAL A 91 -3.53 5.01 -2.36
C VAL A 91 -4.15 4.52 -1.06
N ALA A 92 -3.84 5.19 0.05
CA ALA A 92 -4.39 4.88 1.35
C ALA A 92 -4.64 6.15 2.17
N PHE A 93 -5.67 6.11 3.01
CA PHE A 93 -5.94 7.09 4.05
C PHE A 93 -5.73 6.44 5.42
N GLY A 94 -4.94 7.08 6.29
CA GLY A 94 -4.57 6.52 7.60
C GLY A 94 -3.39 5.54 7.54
N ASN A 95 -3.23 4.80 8.62
CA ASN A 95 -2.20 3.79 8.82
C ASN A 95 -2.77 2.56 9.55
N MET A 96 -1.96 1.54 9.76
CA MET A 96 -2.40 0.28 10.39
C MET A 96 -3.03 0.47 11.78
N ASN A 97 -2.59 1.46 12.56
CA ASN A 97 -3.10 1.70 13.91
C ASN A 97 -4.52 2.33 13.90
N ASP A 98 -4.92 2.91 12.77
CA ASP A 98 -6.23 3.54 12.63
C ASP A 98 -7.36 2.53 12.37
N LYS A 99 -7.01 1.27 11.99
CA LYS A 99 -7.98 0.25 11.58
C LYS A 99 -8.98 -0.16 12.68
N ASP A 100 -8.58 -0.07 13.95
CA ASP A 100 -9.40 -0.43 15.11
C ASP A 100 -9.94 0.81 15.84
N THR A 101 -9.95 1.97 15.20
CA THR A 101 -10.39 3.24 15.78
C THR A 101 -11.74 3.71 15.22
N GLU A 102 -12.38 4.66 15.90
CA GLU A 102 -13.67 5.25 15.47
C GLU A 102 -13.54 6.04 14.15
N ILE A 103 -12.34 6.49 13.79
CA ILE A 103 -12.11 7.22 12.53
C ILE A 103 -12.01 6.29 11.31
N TYR A 104 -11.83 4.98 11.51
CA TYR A 104 -11.63 4.05 10.40
C TYR A 104 -12.73 4.09 9.33
N PRO A 105 -14.04 4.09 9.68
CA PRO A 105 -15.11 4.22 8.68
C PRO A 105 -15.06 5.56 7.92
N VAL A 106 -14.50 6.61 8.54
CA VAL A 106 -14.31 7.91 7.88
C VAL A 106 -13.20 7.82 6.86
N LEU A 107 -12.08 7.16 7.21
CA LEU A 107 -10.95 6.95 6.29
C LEU A 107 -11.34 6.10 5.07
N GLN A 108 -12.22 5.11 5.25
CA GLN A 108 -12.78 4.34 4.14
C GLN A 108 -13.59 5.22 3.18
N ARG A 109 -14.44 6.13 3.70
CA ARG A 109 -15.18 7.10 2.87
C ARG A 109 -14.26 8.07 2.15
N CYS A 110 -13.17 8.51 2.79
CA CYS A 110 -12.15 9.35 2.14
C CYS A 110 -11.47 8.61 0.97
N LEU A 111 -11.15 7.32 1.15
CA LEU A 111 -10.57 6.50 0.10
C LEU A 111 -11.55 6.33 -1.07
N ASP A 112 -12.80 6.03 -0.79
CA ASP A 112 -13.85 5.86 -1.80
C ASP A 112 -14.08 7.15 -2.61
N GLU A 113 -14.18 8.31 -1.93
CA GLU A 113 -14.30 9.61 -2.59
C GLU A 113 -13.09 9.89 -3.49
N TYR A 114 -11.88 9.62 -3.02
CA TYR A 114 -10.66 9.84 -3.80
C TYR A 114 -10.62 9.03 -5.09
N ILE A 115 -10.89 7.71 -4.99
CA ILE A 115 -10.82 6.81 -6.13
C ILE A 115 -11.98 7.00 -7.12
N THR A 116 -13.14 7.43 -6.62
CA THR A 116 -14.31 7.74 -7.47
C THR A 116 -14.00 8.91 -8.39
N ASN A 117 -13.39 9.96 -7.87
CA ASN A 117 -13.09 11.18 -8.61
C ASN A 117 -11.71 11.16 -9.31
N PHE A 118 -10.96 10.05 -9.27
CA PHE A 118 -9.61 9.98 -9.82
C PHE A 118 -9.57 10.16 -11.34
N ASP A 119 -10.48 9.50 -12.06
CA ASP A 119 -10.50 9.51 -13.53
C ASP A 119 -10.79 10.92 -14.08
N GLU A 120 -11.64 11.70 -13.39
CA GLU A 120 -12.00 13.07 -13.80
C GLU A 120 -10.83 14.03 -13.60
N ARG A 121 -10.13 13.92 -12.46
CA ARG A 121 -8.95 14.75 -12.18
C ARG A 121 -7.74 14.37 -13.04
N ASN A 122 -7.69 13.13 -13.50
CA ASN A 122 -6.55 12.57 -14.23
C ASN A 122 -6.96 12.03 -15.60
N PRO A 123 -7.52 12.84 -16.50
CA PRO A 123 -8.14 12.38 -17.75
C PRO A 123 -7.16 11.67 -18.71
N ASN A 124 -5.86 11.94 -18.58
CA ASN A 124 -4.81 11.33 -19.38
C ASN A 124 -4.23 10.04 -18.74
N PHE A 125 -4.66 9.67 -17.52
CA PHE A 125 -4.38 8.39 -16.90
C PHE A 125 -5.59 7.48 -17.06
N LYS A 126 -5.56 6.62 -18.09
CA LYS A 126 -6.69 5.71 -18.38
C LYS A 126 -6.62 4.51 -17.47
N VAL A 127 -7.38 4.57 -16.37
CA VAL A 127 -7.44 3.48 -15.38
C VAL A 127 -8.16 2.28 -16.00
N PHE A 128 -7.49 1.14 -16.05
CA PHE A 128 -8.05 -0.12 -16.54
C PHE A 128 -8.29 -1.14 -15.42
N GLN A 129 -7.55 -1.03 -14.30
CA GLN A 129 -7.81 -1.82 -13.10
C GLN A 129 -7.88 -0.87 -11.89
N LYS A 130 -8.94 -0.99 -11.08
CA LYS A 130 -9.21 -0.20 -9.88
C LYS A 130 -9.80 -1.13 -8.84
N ILE A 131 -9.00 -1.49 -7.82
CA ILE A 131 -9.36 -2.49 -6.82
C ILE A 131 -9.01 -1.96 -5.42
N VAL A 132 -9.94 -2.09 -4.48
CA VAL A 132 -9.71 -1.79 -3.06
C VAL A 132 -9.47 -3.08 -2.31
N HIS A 133 -8.33 -3.18 -1.66
CA HIS A 133 -7.97 -4.30 -0.80
C HIS A 133 -8.42 -4.05 0.64
N LEU A 134 -9.26 -4.95 1.13
CA LEU A 134 -9.77 -5.01 2.51
C LEU A 134 -9.25 -6.26 3.25
N ASP A 135 -8.52 -7.11 2.55
CA ASP A 135 -8.06 -8.42 2.99
C ASP A 135 -6.62 -8.44 3.52
N GLU A 136 -5.93 -7.32 3.45
CA GLU A 136 -4.56 -7.20 3.93
C GLU A 136 -4.49 -6.70 5.38
N LYS A 137 -3.37 -7.02 6.05
CA LYS A 137 -3.16 -6.64 7.46
C LYS A 137 -3.01 -5.14 7.70
N GLY A 138 -2.62 -4.40 6.65
CA GLY A 138 -2.47 -2.94 6.69
C GLY A 138 -3.80 -2.21 6.70
N ILE A 139 -3.73 -0.90 6.57
CA ILE A 139 -4.90 -0.07 6.31
C ILE A 139 -5.45 -0.40 4.92
N ASP A 140 -6.76 -0.24 4.73
CA ASP A 140 -7.39 -0.40 3.43
C ASP A 140 -6.76 0.53 2.41
N HIS A 141 -6.51 0.01 1.22
CA HIS A 141 -5.84 0.76 0.17
C HIS A 141 -6.37 0.37 -1.21
N ALA A 142 -6.27 1.32 -2.13
CA ALA A 142 -6.69 1.12 -3.50
C ALA A 142 -5.48 0.97 -4.43
N HIS A 143 -5.55 0.00 -5.33
CA HIS A 143 -4.68 -0.14 -6.48
C HIS A 143 -5.32 0.52 -7.69
N LEU A 144 -4.62 1.46 -8.31
CA LEU A 144 -5.01 2.19 -9.50
C LEU A 144 -4.00 1.90 -10.61
N ASP A 145 -4.32 0.94 -11.48
CA ASP A 145 -3.49 0.61 -12.63
C ASP A 145 -3.99 1.36 -13.86
N PHE A 146 -3.11 2.14 -14.47
CA PHE A 146 -3.48 3.03 -15.57
C PHE A 146 -2.46 3.05 -16.71
N ILE A 147 -2.97 3.33 -17.89
CA ILE A 147 -2.19 3.58 -19.10
C ILE A 147 -2.10 5.09 -19.28
N PRO A 148 -0.88 5.69 -19.31
CA PRO A 148 -0.73 7.11 -19.57
C PRO A 148 -0.89 7.41 -21.05
N VAL A 149 -1.80 8.31 -21.39
CA VAL A 149 -2.18 8.61 -22.77
C VAL A 149 -1.86 10.06 -23.12
N SER A 150 -1.11 10.22 -24.19
CA SER A 150 -0.88 11.52 -24.83
C SER A 150 -1.57 11.56 -26.18
N THR A 151 -2.20 12.70 -26.48
CA THR A 151 -2.98 12.94 -27.70
C THR A 151 -2.30 13.96 -28.61
N HIS A 152 -2.82 14.17 -29.80
CA HIS A 152 -2.31 15.19 -30.77
C HIS A 152 -0.80 15.10 -31.09
N ASN A 153 -0.25 13.89 -31.09
CA ASN A 153 1.16 13.70 -31.40
C ASN A 153 1.42 13.80 -32.91
N LYS A 154 2.40 14.58 -33.29
CA LYS A 154 2.79 14.78 -34.71
C LYS A 154 3.65 13.64 -35.28
N ARG A 155 4.34 12.87 -34.42
CA ARG A 155 5.21 11.75 -34.80
C ARG A 155 4.72 10.44 -34.20
N GLY A 156 4.74 9.37 -34.97
CA GLY A 156 4.24 8.06 -34.56
C GLY A 156 2.70 8.00 -34.58
N LEU A 157 2.11 7.38 -33.56
CA LEU A 157 0.66 7.38 -33.35
C LEU A 157 0.18 8.78 -32.91
N SER A 158 -0.99 9.20 -33.39
CA SER A 158 -1.63 10.46 -32.94
C SER A 158 -2.02 10.39 -31.47
N VAL A 159 -2.47 9.21 -31.00
CA VAL A 159 -2.71 8.87 -29.58
C VAL A 159 -1.71 7.79 -29.21
N LYS A 160 -0.90 8.00 -28.18
CA LYS A 160 0.17 7.06 -27.79
C LYS A 160 0.34 6.95 -26.29
N ASN A 161 0.90 5.83 -25.84
CA ASN A 161 1.37 5.68 -24.46
C ASN A 161 2.57 6.61 -24.25
N SER A 162 2.43 7.53 -23.31
CA SER A 162 3.52 8.41 -22.88
C SER A 162 3.21 9.04 -21.52
N PHE A 163 3.97 8.69 -20.51
CA PHE A 163 3.78 9.22 -19.15
C PHE A 163 4.06 10.74 -19.10
N ARG A 164 5.16 11.15 -19.71
CA ARG A 164 5.52 12.57 -19.77
C ARG A 164 4.54 13.38 -20.62
N GLY A 165 4.03 12.80 -21.71
CA GLY A 165 3.02 13.44 -22.57
C GLY A 165 1.70 13.60 -21.83
N ALA A 166 1.25 12.58 -21.11
CA ALA A 166 0.03 12.63 -20.28
C ALA A 166 0.13 13.74 -19.22
N LEU A 167 1.22 13.79 -18.45
CA LEU A 167 1.44 14.85 -17.46
C LEU A 167 1.43 16.25 -18.10
N LYS A 168 2.08 16.40 -19.25
CA LYS A 168 2.12 17.68 -19.96
C LYS A 168 0.72 18.15 -20.38
N GLU A 169 -0.11 17.26 -20.89
CA GLU A 169 -1.49 17.56 -21.29
C GLU A 169 -2.39 17.90 -20.11
N MET A 170 -2.10 17.35 -18.92
CA MET A 170 -2.75 17.72 -17.65
C MET A 170 -2.17 19.01 -17.02
N GLY A 171 -1.22 19.70 -17.69
CA GLY A 171 -0.64 20.97 -17.22
C GLY A 171 0.66 20.84 -16.44
N TYR A 172 1.17 19.64 -16.19
CA TYR A 172 2.42 19.42 -15.47
C TYR A 172 3.60 19.33 -16.43
N THR A 173 4.53 20.27 -16.35
CA THR A 173 5.64 20.39 -17.32
C THR A 173 7.01 20.46 -16.63
N GLY A 174 8.08 20.25 -17.40
CA GLY A 174 9.46 20.38 -16.90
C GLY A 174 10.00 19.10 -16.26
N LYS A 175 11.05 19.25 -15.45
CA LYS A 175 11.74 18.14 -14.78
C LYS A 175 10.98 17.65 -13.54
N THR A 176 10.17 18.51 -12.94
CA THR A 176 9.39 18.26 -11.71
C THR A 176 7.96 17.81 -11.97
N ALA A 177 7.54 17.69 -13.24
CA ALA A 177 6.16 17.43 -13.65
C ALA A 177 5.45 16.31 -12.83
N PHE A 178 6.12 15.22 -12.56
CA PHE A 178 5.56 14.15 -11.73
C PHE A 178 5.46 14.53 -10.26
N LEU A 179 6.44 15.26 -9.73
CA LEU A 179 6.42 15.73 -8.36
C LEU A 179 5.30 16.75 -8.15
N ASP A 180 5.14 17.68 -9.09
CA ASP A 180 4.11 18.71 -9.05
C ASP A 180 2.70 18.09 -9.12
N TRP A 181 2.51 17.11 -10.00
CA TRP A 181 1.29 16.33 -10.06
C TRP A 181 1.02 15.60 -8.73
N ARG A 182 2.04 14.95 -8.17
CA ARG A 182 1.90 14.23 -6.90
C ARG A 182 1.52 15.16 -5.75
N GLN A 183 2.12 16.35 -5.68
CA GLN A 183 1.77 17.36 -4.68
C GLN A 183 0.33 17.84 -4.83
N SER A 184 -0.18 17.98 -6.08
CA SER A 184 -1.58 18.33 -6.29
C SER A 184 -2.53 17.23 -5.82
N GLU A 185 -2.20 15.95 -6.02
CA GLU A 185 -2.99 14.84 -5.52
C GLU A 185 -2.93 14.75 -3.97
N GLU A 186 -1.75 14.96 -3.37
CA GLU A 186 -1.61 15.03 -1.90
C GLU A 186 -2.44 16.18 -1.30
N LYS A 187 -2.49 17.33 -1.96
CA LYS A 187 -3.34 18.45 -1.56
C LYS A 187 -4.81 18.08 -1.64
N TYR A 188 -5.24 17.44 -2.73
CA TYR A 188 -6.63 16.98 -2.88
C TYR A 188 -7.02 15.95 -1.81
N MET A 189 -6.09 15.04 -1.46
CA MET A 189 -6.31 14.09 -0.36
C MET A 189 -6.49 14.80 0.99
N ALA A 190 -5.72 15.87 1.25
CA ALA A 190 -5.89 16.68 2.46
C ALA A 190 -7.26 17.37 2.49
N GLU A 191 -7.70 17.94 1.37
CA GLU A 191 -9.01 18.56 1.22
C GLU A 191 -10.17 17.56 1.45
N ILE A 192 -10.00 16.29 1.05
CA ILE A 192 -10.94 15.22 1.37
C ILE A 192 -11.02 15.01 2.88
N LEU A 193 -9.88 14.86 3.57
CA LEU A 193 -9.86 14.70 5.03
C LEU A 193 -10.58 15.83 5.74
N GLU A 194 -10.30 17.09 5.38
CA GLU A 194 -10.96 18.26 5.94
C GLU A 194 -12.49 18.22 5.72
N ARG A 195 -12.96 17.87 4.52
CA ARG A 195 -14.40 17.72 4.22
C ARG A 195 -15.07 16.65 5.08
N HIS A 196 -14.32 15.62 5.47
CA HIS A 196 -14.81 14.56 6.36
C HIS A 196 -14.55 14.84 7.85
N GLY A 197 -14.12 16.08 8.21
CA GLY A 197 -13.93 16.51 9.58
C GLY A 197 -12.66 15.97 10.25
N LEU A 198 -11.66 15.56 9.46
CA LEU A 198 -10.38 15.10 9.95
C LEU A 198 -9.30 16.15 9.66
N GLU A 199 -8.51 16.49 10.67
CA GLU A 199 -7.32 17.31 10.50
C GLU A 199 -6.18 16.46 9.92
N PHE A 200 -5.48 17.01 8.92
CA PHE A 200 -4.29 16.40 8.36
C PHE A 200 -3.04 16.95 9.04
N GLU A 201 -2.46 16.18 9.95
CA GLU A 201 -1.08 16.41 10.36
C GLU A 201 -0.14 15.75 9.33
N ARG A 202 0.68 16.57 8.70
CA ARG A 202 1.78 16.06 7.88
C ARG A 202 2.74 15.36 8.83
N GLY A 203 2.64 14.05 8.95
CA GLY A 203 3.61 13.26 9.69
C GLY A 203 5.02 13.62 9.18
N SER A 204 5.98 13.72 10.08
CA SER A 204 7.38 13.78 9.71
C SER A 204 7.70 12.48 8.96
N GLY A 205 7.46 12.49 7.66
CA GLY A 205 7.82 11.37 6.78
C GLY A 205 9.30 11.09 7.02
N ARG A 206 9.66 9.85 7.25
CA ARG A 206 11.08 9.48 7.22
C ARG A 206 11.62 9.89 5.86
N ASP A 207 12.68 10.68 5.85
CA ASP A 207 13.33 11.17 4.63
C ASP A 207 13.90 10.02 3.76
N GLU A 208 13.98 8.79 4.31
CA GLU A 208 14.45 7.60 3.61
C GLU A 208 13.39 6.48 3.59
N HIS A 209 13.10 5.98 2.40
CA HIS A 209 12.32 4.75 2.20
C HIS A 209 13.18 3.53 2.58
N LEU A 210 13.06 3.09 3.81
CA LEU A 210 13.68 1.84 4.27
C LEU A 210 13.01 0.65 3.54
N ASN A 211 13.83 -0.24 2.98
CA ASN A 211 13.30 -1.52 2.53
C ASN A 211 12.92 -2.41 3.75
N VAL A 212 12.11 -3.44 3.52
CA VAL A 212 11.59 -4.33 4.59
C VAL A 212 12.71 -4.88 5.49
N ARG A 213 13.90 -5.18 4.94
CA ARG A 213 15.04 -5.68 5.72
C ARG A 213 15.65 -4.60 6.61
N GLN A 214 15.76 -3.37 6.11
CA GLN A 214 16.25 -2.22 6.88
C GLN A 214 15.27 -1.86 8.00
N TYR A 215 13.97 -1.84 7.72
CA TYR A 215 12.93 -1.63 8.74
C TYR A 215 12.99 -2.69 9.85
N GLN A 216 13.13 -3.97 9.48
CA GLN A 216 13.27 -5.06 10.46
C GLN A 216 14.57 -4.96 11.28
N ALA A 217 15.68 -4.51 10.65
CA ALA A 217 16.94 -4.32 11.35
C ALA A 217 16.83 -3.18 12.38
N GLU A 218 16.22 -2.06 11.99
CA GLU A 218 15.98 -0.92 12.88
C GLU A 218 15.06 -1.28 14.05
N ALA A 219 13.96 -2.01 13.80
CA ALA A 219 13.07 -2.49 14.85
C ALA A 219 13.78 -3.42 15.85
N ARG A 220 14.69 -4.29 15.37
CA ARG A 220 15.51 -5.15 16.26
C ARG A 220 16.47 -4.33 17.10
N GLU A 221 17.09 -3.31 16.53
CA GLU A 221 18.03 -2.44 17.26
C GLU A 221 17.31 -1.62 18.32
N ILE A 222 16.15 -1.05 18.01
CA ILE A 222 15.31 -0.35 18.99
C ILE A 222 14.93 -1.28 20.14
N ASN A 223 14.53 -2.52 19.85
CA ASN A 223 14.20 -3.52 20.86
C ASN A 223 15.41 -3.88 21.73
N ARG A 224 16.59 -4.06 21.10
CA ARG A 224 17.85 -4.32 21.81
C ARG A 224 18.21 -3.18 22.79
N LEU A 225 18.10 -1.93 22.33
CA LEU A 225 18.37 -0.75 23.16
C LEU A 225 17.38 -0.61 24.31
N ALA A 226 16.07 -0.89 24.06
CA ALA A 226 15.05 -0.88 25.10
C ALA A 226 15.33 -1.94 26.17
N GLN A 227 15.67 -3.17 25.76
CA GLN A 227 16.02 -4.25 26.69
C GLN A 227 17.30 -3.92 27.51
N GLN A 228 18.30 -3.32 26.88
CA GLN A 228 19.52 -2.90 27.56
C GLN A 228 19.23 -1.80 28.58
N LYS A 229 18.36 -0.83 28.23
CA LYS A 229 17.91 0.21 29.15
C LYS A 229 17.16 -0.36 30.34
N LEU A 230 16.23 -1.31 30.11
CA LEU A 230 15.49 -2.00 31.17
C LEU A 230 16.42 -2.77 32.13
N LYS A 231 17.44 -3.44 31.60
CA LYS A 231 18.40 -4.23 32.38
C LYS A 231 19.26 -3.39 33.31
N ASN A 232 19.48 -2.12 32.95
CA ASN A 232 20.30 -1.18 33.69
C ASN A 232 19.50 -0.25 34.64
N MET A 233 18.16 -0.38 34.65
CA MET A 233 17.29 0.40 35.55
C MET A 233 17.05 -0.38 36.82
N GLU A 234 17.56 0.18 37.97
CA GLU A 234 17.16 -0.27 39.29
C GLU A 234 15.79 0.30 39.64
N LEU A 235 14.85 -0.58 39.98
CA LEU A 235 13.50 -0.17 40.43
C LEU A 235 13.57 0.41 41.82
N PRO A 236 13.23 1.69 42.02
CA PRO A 236 13.11 2.24 43.36
C PRO A 236 11.91 1.59 44.07
N SER A 237 12.05 1.28 45.36
CA SER A 237 10.90 0.85 46.16
C SER A 237 9.88 2.00 46.29
N ILE A 238 8.62 1.70 46.02
CA ILE A 238 7.53 2.67 46.24
C ILE A 238 7.22 2.67 47.73
N PRO A 239 7.33 3.83 48.45
CA PRO A 239 6.95 3.92 49.83
C PRO A 239 5.41 3.74 49.99
N GLU A 240 4.99 3.11 51.07
CA GLU A 240 3.55 3.03 51.37
C GLU A 240 3.03 4.45 51.70
N PRO A 241 1.96 4.90 51.03
CA PRO A 241 1.45 6.26 51.23
C PRO A 241 0.77 6.41 52.59
N GLU A 242 1.07 7.50 53.30
CA GLU A 242 0.31 7.87 54.47
C GLU A 242 -1.09 8.38 54.10
N ILE A 243 -2.12 7.62 54.46
CA ILE A 243 -3.51 8.01 54.26
C ILE A 243 -3.97 8.83 55.45
N LYS A 244 -4.36 10.08 55.23
CA LYS A 244 -4.98 10.94 56.27
C LYS A 244 -6.46 11.05 55.99
N THR A 245 -7.27 10.56 56.96
CA THR A 245 -8.70 10.66 56.91
C THR A 245 -9.18 11.92 57.67
N ASN A 246 -9.94 12.76 57.04
CA ASN A 246 -10.54 13.94 57.69
C ASN A 246 -11.64 13.45 58.62
N PRO A 247 -11.55 13.78 59.93
CA PRO A 247 -12.52 13.29 60.94
C PRO A 247 -13.93 13.82 60.74
N ILE A 248 -14.11 14.97 60.07
CA ILE A 248 -15.40 15.62 59.85
C ILE A 248 -16.05 15.15 58.54
N THR A 249 -15.30 15.19 57.46
CA THR A 249 -15.85 14.88 56.13
C THR A 249 -15.68 13.42 55.73
N LYS A 250 -14.93 12.62 56.48
CA LYS A 250 -14.51 11.25 56.17
C LYS A 250 -13.83 11.09 54.80
N SER A 251 -13.37 12.20 54.22
CA SER A 251 -12.60 12.16 52.97
C SER A 251 -11.17 11.73 53.27
N GLU A 252 -10.66 10.84 52.44
CA GLU A 252 -9.26 10.40 52.48
C GLU A 252 -8.41 11.26 51.58
N SER A 253 -7.22 11.65 52.05
CA SER A 253 -6.25 12.40 51.30
C SER A 253 -4.87 11.77 51.46
N VAL A 254 -4.13 11.64 50.35
CA VAL A 254 -2.77 11.16 50.32
C VAL A 254 -1.84 12.35 50.16
N LYS A 255 -0.89 12.53 51.08
CA LYS A 255 0.17 13.52 50.91
C LYS A 255 1.44 12.79 50.44
N LEU A 256 1.91 13.18 49.26
CA LEU A 256 3.17 12.72 48.72
C LEU A 256 4.20 13.85 48.81
N SER A 257 5.38 13.55 49.27
CA SER A 257 6.55 14.45 49.09
C SER A 257 6.98 14.45 47.60
N LYS A 258 7.68 15.49 47.18
CA LYS A 258 8.22 15.57 45.84
C LYS A 258 9.11 14.35 45.48
N ALA A 259 9.89 13.89 46.44
CA ALA A 259 10.75 12.72 46.26
C ALA A 259 9.98 11.42 46.07
N GLU A 260 8.85 11.24 46.78
CA GLU A 260 7.97 10.09 46.57
C GLU A 260 7.24 10.14 45.22
N PHE A 261 6.80 11.32 44.82
CA PHE A 261 6.20 11.52 43.50
C PHE A 261 7.19 11.20 42.38
N ASP A 262 8.44 11.66 42.48
CA ASP A 262 9.50 11.40 41.53
C ASP A 262 9.83 9.89 41.42
N LYS A 263 9.82 9.16 42.56
CA LYS A 263 9.94 7.68 42.54
C LYS A 263 8.80 6.99 41.85
N ILE A 264 7.57 7.38 42.11
CA ILE A 264 6.38 6.84 41.42
C ILE A 264 6.49 7.07 39.92
N LYS A 265 6.90 8.27 39.51
CA LYS A 265 7.10 8.59 38.10
C LYS A 265 8.17 7.68 37.45
N GLN A 266 9.27 7.42 38.12
CA GLN A 266 10.32 6.50 37.63
C GLN A 266 9.77 5.08 37.43
N VAL A 267 8.93 4.59 38.34
CA VAL A 267 8.31 3.26 38.21
C VAL A 267 7.33 3.22 37.02
N ILE A 268 6.54 4.26 36.85
CA ILE A 268 5.64 4.37 35.68
C ILE A 268 6.44 4.36 34.37
N ASP A 269 7.50 5.15 34.27
CA ASP A 269 8.36 5.22 33.09
C ASP A 269 9.03 3.86 32.80
N TYR A 270 9.43 3.13 33.85
CA TYR A 270 9.96 1.77 33.72
C TYR A 270 8.90 0.81 33.18
N GLN A 271 7.69 0.78 33.76
CA GLN A 271 6.61 -0.08 33.32
C GLN A 271 6.20 0.23 31.88
N GLN A 272 6.12 1.50 31.49
CA GLN A 272 5.82 1.90 30.11
C GLN A 272 6.89 1.38 29.13
N THR A 273 8.16 1.43 29.54
CA THR A 273 9.26 0.88 28.72
C THR A 273 9.16 -0.64 28.59
N GLN A 274 8.76 -1.35 29.68
CA GLN A 274 8.51 -2.79 29.64
C GLN A 274 7.35 -3.15 28.70
N ILE A 275 6.23 -2.42 28.78
CA ILE A 275 5.07 -2.63 27.91
C ILE A 275 5.49 -2.51 26.44
N THR A 276 6.19 -1.45 26.09
CA THR A 276 6.67 -1.24 24.71
C THR A 276 7.57 -2.38 24.22
N SER A 277 8.47 -2.88 25.10
CA SER A 277 9.33 -4.03 24.76
C SER A 277 8.54 -5.33 24.55
N LEU A 278 7.55 -5.59 25.41
CA LEU A 278 6.69 -6.78 25.32
C LEU A 278 5.79 -6.74 24.07
N GLU A 279 5.26 -5.60 23.72
CA GLU A 279 4.48 -5.40 22.48
C GLU A 279 5.33 -5.67 21.23
N ALA A 280 6.58 -5.20 21.21
CA ALA A 280 7.52 -5.49 20.13
C ALA A 280 7.85 -6.99 20.03
N GLN A 281 8.05 -7.68 21.18
CA GLN A 281 8.26 -9.12 21.22
C GLN A 281 7.02 -9.91 20.75
N LYS A 282 5.83 -9.51 21.18
CA LYS A 282 4.55 -10.08 20.73
C LYS A 282 4.40 -9.98 19.22
N SER A 283 4.73 -8.83 18.64
CA SER A 283 4.70 -8.61 17.19
C SER A 283 5.68 -9.54 16.45
N ASP A 284 6.92 -9.66 16.93
CA ASP A 284 7.93 -10.56 16.32
C ASP A 284 7.53 -12.04 16.42
N LEU A 285 7.00 -12.47 17.58
CA LEU A 285 6.52 -13.84 17.78
C LEU A 285 5.30 -14.13 16.89
N SER A 286 4.38 -13.21 16.74
CA SER A 286 3.22 -13.33 15.83
C SER A 286 3.67 -13.52 14.39
N ALA A 287 4.65 -12.74 13.94
CA ALA A 287 5.23 -12.87 12.61
C ALA A 287 5.94 -14.23 12.40
N LYS A 288 6.67 -14.71 13.42
CA LYS A 288 7.32 -16.04 13.38
C LYS A 288 6.30 -17.16 13.35
N LEU A 289 5.24 -17.10 14.17
CA LEU A 289 4.16 -18.09 14.19
C LEU A 289 3.52 -18.21 12.81
N LYS A 290 3.14 -17.07 12.20
CA LYS A 290 2.56 -17.04 10.86
C LYS A 290 3.49 -17.67 9.81
N ASN A 291 4.80 -17.43 9.90
CA ASN A 291 5.76 -18.03 8.96
C ASN A 291 5.84 -19.58 9.14
N VAL A 292 5.72 -20.07 10.38
CA VAL A 292 5.69 -21.52 10.67
C VAL A 292 4.39 -22.13 10.16
N GLU A 293 3.24 -21.48 10.38
CA GLU A 293 1.94 -21.92 9.87
C GLU A 293 1.94 -22.01 8.35
N LEU A 294 2.49 -21.00 7.66
CA LEU A 294 2.63 -21.00 6.21
C LEU A 294 3.51 -22.17 5.70
N LYS A 295 4.64 -22.44 6.38
CA LYS A 295 5.50 -23.59 6.05
C LYS A 295 4.79 -24.91 6.26
N LEU A 296 4.00 -25.04 7.31
CA LEU A 296 3.22 -26.23 7.63
C LEU A 296 2.12 -26.47 6.57
N ASP A 297 1.39 -25.42 6.19
CA ASP A 297 0.36 -25.48 5.14
C ASP A 297 0.97 -25.87 3.78
N THR A 298 2.11 -25.30 3.44
CA THR A 298 2.87 -25.66 2.23
C THR A 298 3.32 -27.14 2.26
N ALA A 299 3.78 -27.62 3.41
CA ALA A 299 4.19 -29.02 3.57
C ALA A 299 3.01 -29.98 3.45
N ARG A 300 1.83 -29.61 3.97
CA ARG A 300 0.60 -30.41 3.85
C ARG A 300 0.06 -30.49 2.43
N LYS A 301 0.24 -29.44 1.62
CA LYS A 301 -0.25 -29.38 0.22
C LYS A 301 0.69 -30.04 -0.79
N LYS A 302 1.96 -30.22 -0.46
CA LYS A 302 2.97 -30.85 -1.34
C LYS A 302 2.58 -32.25 -1.88
N PRO A 303 2.00 -33.17 -1.09
CA PRO A 303 1.57 -34.47 -1.60
C PRO A 303 0.45 -34.35 -2.64
N TYR A 304 -0.57 -33.53 -2.38
CA TYR A 304 -1.71 -33.32 -3.28
C TYR A 304 -1.32 -32.67 -4.63
N MET A 305 -0.35 -31.76 -4.61
CA MET A 305 0.15 -31.15 -5.86
C MET A 305 0.88 -32.17 -6.74
N ARG A 306 1.68 -33.08 -6.14
CA ARG A 306 2.36 -34.16 -6.86
C ARG A 306 1.37 -35.17 -7.47
N GLU A 307 0.33 -35.50 -6.72
CA GLU A 307 -0.71 -36.42 -7.17
C GLU A 307 -1.52 -35.85 -8.35
N ASN A 308 -1.87 -34.56 -8.29
CA ASN A 308 -2.54 -33.86 -9.39
C ASN A 308 -1.65 -33.69 -10.63
N GLU A 309 -0.36 -33.46 -10.47
CA GLU A 309 0.60 -33.40 -11.60
C GLU A 309 0.72 -34.78 -12.28
N THR A 310 0.77 -35.84 -11.50
CA THR A 310 0.83 -37.23 -12.00
C THR A 310 -0.44 -37.57 -12.75
N LEU A 311 -1.62 -37.32 -12.20
CA LEU A 311 -2.92 -37.50 -12.83
C LEU A 311 -3.05 -36.68 -14.13
N THR A 312 -2.58 -35.45 -14.12
CA THR A 312 -2.61 -34.58 -15.32
C THR A 312 -1.69 -35.11 -16.41
N GLN A 313 -0.52 -35.68 -16.07
CA GLN A 313 0.39 -36.29 -17.04
C GLN A 313 -0.20 -37.62 -17.59
N GLU A 314 -0.85 -38.41 -16.76
CA GLU A 314 -1.52 -39.64 -17.21
C GLU A 314 -2.71 -39.36 -18.15
N LEU A 315 -3.50 -38.33 -17.86
CA LEU A 315 -4.60 -37.89 -18.72
C LEU A 315 -4.10 -37.36 -20.07
N LYS A 316 -2.93 -36.68 -20.11
CA LYS A 316 -2.29 -36.25 -21.35
C LYS A 316 -1.71 -37.40 -22.18
N LYS A 317 -1.33 -38.52 -21.57
CA LYS A 317 -0.84 -39.73 -22.28
C LYS A 317 -1.97 -40.61 -22.84
N ARG A 318 -3.21 -40.42 -22.38
CA ARG A 318 -4.40 -41.16 -22.85
C ARG A 318 -5.21 -40.43 -23.95
N LYS A 319 -4.81 -39.22 -24.30
CA LYS A 319 -5.27 -38.47 -25.47
C LYS A 319 -4.24 -38.55 -26.58
#